data_bec246dfe79b6a91579404edbaf76189
#
_entry.id   bec246dfe79b6a91579404edbaf76189
#
_cell.length_a   1.000
_cell.length_b   1.000
_cell.length_c   1.000
_cell.angle_alpha   90.00
_cell.angle_beta   90.00
_cell.angle_gamma   90.00
#
_symmetry.space_group_name_H-M   'P 1'
#
loop_
_entity.id
_entity.type
_entity.pdbx_description
1 polymer ?
#
loop_
_entity_poly.entity_id
_entity_poly.type
_entity_poly.pdbx_seq_one_letter_code
_entity_poly.pdbx_strand_id
1 'polypeptide(L)'
;MLPGIGTTPAVIMCSRERSMIETRVVMASQARAADRVEALGELSGFREEFYGCLTRRGDALFELTDAVLCAPGPVTSLPELSLAPVHRRGHGAMYDALACGQVEFAALRKTVALTRLPRDETGRLRLAVDVTVWPRPDAECSPGRSHCHQPCRCNGTRQTIPG
;
A
#
# COMPACT_ATOMS: atom_id res chain seq x y z
N MET A 1 19.96 -55.33 -21.95
CA MET A 1 18.97 -55.52 -20.86
C MET A 1 18.58 -54.14 -20.42
N LEU A 2 17.48 -53.60 -20.98
CA LEU A 2 16.96 -52.25 -20.69
C LEU A 2 15.81 -52.38 -19.70
N PRO A 3 15.75 -51.60 -18.59
CA PRO A 3 14.61 -51.62 -17.67
C PRO A 3 13.43 -50.85 -18.25
N GLY A 4 12.26 -51.43 -18.08
CA GLY A 4 10.98 -50.97 -18.58
C GLY A 4 10.57 -49.60 -18.09
N ILE A 5 10.00 -48.83 -19.01
CA ILE A 5 9.32 -47.59 -18.77
C ILE A 5 7.99 -47.90 -18.09
N GLY A 6 7.90 -47.59 -16.78
CA GLY A 6 6.66 -47.72 -16.01
C GLY A 6 5.64 -46.72 -16.53
N THR A 7 4.60 -47.19 -17.19
CA THR A 7 3.43 -46.45 -17.60
C THR A 7 2.64 -46.07 -16.35
N THR A 8 2.66 -44.78 -15.99
CA THR A 8 1.80 -44.24 -14.93
C THR A 8 0.35 -44.40 -15.34
N PRO A 9 -0.54 -45.01 -14.54
CA PRO A 9 -1.94 -45.16 -14.90
C PRO A 9 -2.59 -43.76 -14.97
N ALA A 10 -3.12 -43.46 -16.13
CA ALA A 10 -3.99 -42.31 -16.28
C ALA A 10 -5.24 -42.53 -15.40
N VAL A 11 -5.38 -41.71 -14.36
CA VAL A 11 -6.57 -41.71 -13.51
C VAL A 11 -7.75 -41.25 -14.39
N ILE A 12 -8.55 -42.18 -14.83
CA ILE A 12 -9.81 -41.92 -15.55
C ILE A 12 -10.79 -41.38 -14.51
N MET A 13 -10.82 -40.05 -14.35
CA MET A 13 -11.83 -39.40 -13.50
C MET A 13 -13.22 -39.62 -14.10
N CYS A 14 -14.15 -40.06 -13.25
CA CYS A 14 -15.55 -40.21 -13.61
C CYS A 14 -16.11 -38.86 -14.11
N SER A 15 -16.92 -38.87 -15.17
CA SER A 15 -17.52 -37.65 -15.74
C SER A 15 -18.26 -36.80 -14.71
N ARG A 16 -18.82 -37.42 -13.68
CA ARG A 16 -19.53 -36.74 -12.58
C ARG A 16 -18.57 -35.97 -11.64
N GLU A 17 -17.39 -36.51 -11.39
CA GLU A 17 -16.36 -35.86 -10.57
C GLU A 17 -15.73 -34.67 -11.30
N ARG A 18 -15.50 -34.79 -12.60
CA ARG A 18 -15.04 -33.70 -13.44
C ARG A 18 -16.02 -32.54 -13.44
N SER A 19 -17.32 -32.80 -13.62
CA SER A 19 -18.37 -31.78 -13.58
C SER A 19 -18.45 -31.06 -12.22
N MET A 20 -18.28 -31.80 -11.11
CA MET A 20 -18.27 -31.20 -9.76
C MET A 20 -17.06 -30.31 -9.51
N ILE A 21 -15.89 -30.68 -10.03
CA ILE A 21 -14.67 -29.87 -9.93
C ILE A 21 -14.81 -28.60 -10.75
N GLU A 22 -15.31 -28.69 -11.99
CA GLU A 22 -15.55 -27.54 -12.84
C GLU A 22 -16.55 -26.56 -12.19
N THR A 23 -17.64 -27.07 -11.62
CA THR A 23 -18.63 -26.25 -10.90
C THR A 23 -18.00 -25.54 -9.70
N ARG A 24 -17.18 -26.23 -8.91
CA ARG A 24 -16.46 -25.63 -7.78
C ARG A 24 -15.47 -24.53 -8.19
N VAL A 25 -14.74 -24.74 -9.27
CA VAL A 25 -13.81 -23.74 -9.82
C VAL A 25 -14.55 -22.50 -10.30
N VAL A 26 -15.67 -22.67 -11.00
CA VAL A 26 -16.51 -21.55 -11.46
C VAL A 26 -17.08 -20.78 -10.27
N MET A 27 -17.63 -21.45 -9.26
CA MET A 27 -18.16 -20.77 -8.06
C MET A 27 -17.07 -20.02 -7.30
N ALA A 28 -15.88 -20.60 -7.11
CA ALA A 28 -14.76 -19.93 -6.48
C ALA A 28 -14.27 -18.71 -7.28
N SER A 29 -14.30 -18.78 -8.61
CA SER A 29 -13.96 -17.67 -9.48
C SER A 29 -14.98 -16.53 -9.38
N GLN A 30 -16.26 -16.85 -9.34
CA GLN A 30 -17.35 -15.87 -9.18
C GLN A 30 -17.32 -15.19 -7.81
N ALA A 31 -17.07 -15.95 -6.73
CA ALA A 31 -16.91 -15.39 -5.39
C ALA A 31 -15.74 -14.39 -5.33
N ARG A 32 -14.57 -14.75 -5.88
CA ARG A 32 -13.42 -13.83 -5.96
C ARG A 32 -13.71 -12.59 -6.81
N ALA A 33 -14.50 -12.71 -7.86
CA ALA A 33 -14.90 -11.57 -8.68
C ALA A 33 -15.83 -10.62 -7.89
N ALA A 34 -16.78 -11.15 -7.12
CA ALA A 34 -17.65 -10.37 -6.25
C ALA A 34 -16.86 -9.64 -5.15
N ASP A 35 -15.94 -10.35 -4.48
CA ASP A 35 -15.07 -9.76 -3.45
C ASP A 35 -14.22 -8.61 -4.03
N ARG A 36 -13.73 -8.76 -5.26
CA ARG A 36 -12.97 -7.70 -5.95
C ARG A 36 -13.83 -6.48 -6.27
N VAL A 37 -15.06 -6.68 -6.70
CA VAL A 37 -15.98 -5.58 -6.98
C VAL A 37 -16.31 -4.81 -5.70
N GLU A 38 -16.57 -5.52 -4.59
CA GLU A 38 -16.80 -4.91 -3.29
C GLU A 38 -15.58 -4.11 -2.82
N ALA A 39 -14.39 -4.70 -2.87
CA ALA A 39 -13.13 -4.04 -2.49
C ALA A 39 -12.84 -2.80 -3.35
N LEU A 40 -13.12 -2.84 -4.65
CA LEU A 40 -12.98 -1.67 -5.54
C LEU A 40 -14.00 -0.58 -5.20
N GLY A 41 -15.23 -0.95 -4.81
CA GLY A 41 -16.24 -0.01 -4.35
C GLY A 41 -15.81 0.69 -3.05
N GLU A 42 -15.31 -0.05 -2.07
CA GLU A 42 -14.76 0.51 -0.82
C GLU A 42 -13.58 1.45 -1.09
N LEU A 43 -12.67 1.05 -1.98
CA LEU A 43 -11.52 1.89 -2.37
C LEU A 43 -11.99 3.17 -3.05
N SER A 44 -12.98 3.09 -3.95
CA SER A 44 -13.52 4.27 -4.63
C SER A 44 -14.13 5.25 -3.65
N GLY A 45 -14.95 4.77 -2.72
CA GLY A 45 -15.53 5.60 -1.66
C GLY A 45 -14.48 6.26 -0.77
N PHE A 46 -13.48 5.49 -0.33
CA PHE A 46 -12.35 6.05 0.43
C PHE A 46 -11.60 7.15 -0.34
N ARG A 47 -11.36 6.93 -1.63
CA ARG A 47 -10.66 7.90 -2.49
C ARG A 47 -11.42 9.21 -2.64
N GLU A 48 -12.75 9.15 -2.74
CA GLU A 48 -13.60 10.35 -2.80
C GLU A 48 -13.53 11.14 -1.48
N GLU A 49 -13.66 10.46 -0.34
CA GLU A 49 -13.54 11.08 0.97
C GLU A 49 -12.14 11.65 1.21
N PHE A 50 -11.10 10.91 0.83
CA PHE A 50 -9.71 11.37 0.92
C PHE A 50 -9.50 12.63 0.09
N TYR A 51 -9.99 12.66 -1.16
CA TYR A 51 -9.92 13.85 -2.00
C TYR A 51 -10.59 15.05 -1.34
N GLY A 52 -11.74 14.87 -0.69
CA GLY A 52 -12.44 15.90 0.08
C GLY A 52 -11.62 16.46 1.26
N CYS A 53 -10.63 15.72 1.76
CA CYS A 53 -9.73 16.20 2.80
C CYS A 53 -8.60 17.11 2.26
N LEU A 54 -8.39 17.18 0.95
CA LEU A 54 -7.33 17.94 0.30
C LEU A 54 -7.83 19.36 -0.03
N THR A 55 -7.60 20.32 0.84
CA THR A 55 -8.22 21.65 0.78
C THR A 55 -7.47 22.65 -0.09
N ARG A 56 -6.18 22.40 -0.35
CA ARG A 56 -5.37 23.24 -1.23
C ARG A 56 -4.44 22.38 -2.07
N ARG A 57 -4.33 22.66 -3.37
CA ARG A 57 -3.61 21.84 -4.35
C ARG A 57 -4.11 20.39 -4.39
N GLY A 58 -5.39 20.20 -4.13
CA GLY A 58 -6.01 18.87 -3.95
C GLY A 58 -5.72 17.93 -5.11
N ASP A 59 -5.93 18.36 -6.36
CA ASP A 59 -5.65 17.54 -7.54
C ASP A 59 -4.18 17.08 -7.61
N ALA A 60 -3.24 17.99 -7.33
CA ALA A 60 -1.82 17.66 -7.43
C ALA A 60 -1.37 16.73 -6.29
N LEU A 61 -1.90 16.92 -5.08
CA LEU A 61 -1.69 15.99 -3.95
C LEU A 61 -2.31 14.61 -4.22
N PHE A 62 -3.48 14.59 -4.83
CA PHE A 62 -4.16 13.34 -5.16
C PHE A 62 -3.42 12.57 -6.24
N GLU A 63 -2.98 13.23 -7.31
CA GLU A 63 -2.14 12.61 -8.35
C GLU A 63 -0.78 12.15 -7.80
N LEU A 64 -0.18 12.89 -6.86
CA LEU A 64 1.04 12.48 -6.16
C LEU A 64 0.81 11.19 -5.36
N THR A 65 -0.30 11.11 -4.63
CA THR A 65 -0.68 9.90 -3.89
C THR A 65 -0.85 8.70 -4.83
N ASP A 66 -1.54 8.89 -5.94
CA ASP A 66 -1.70 7.83 -6.94
C ASP A 66 -0.36 7.39 -7.54
N ALA A 67 0.54 8.33 -7.82
CA ALA A 67 1.87 8.02 -8.33
C ALA A 67 2.68 7.17 -7.34
N VAL A 68 2.61 7.48 -6.04
CA VAL A 68 3.25 6.68 -4.97
C VAL A 68 2.66 5.28 -4.90
N LEU A 69 1.33 5.15 -4.94
CA LEU A 69 0.65 3.86 -4.86
C LEU A 69 0.90 2.97 -6.09
N CYS A 70 1.14 3.57 -7.25
CA CYS A 70 1.44 2.87 -8.51
C CYS A 70 2.94 2.63 -8.73
N ALA A 71 3.81 3.12 -7.84
CA ALA A 71 5.25 2.91 -7.96
C ALA A 71 5.59 1.41 -7.79
N PRO A 72 6.44 0.84 -8.67
CA PRO A 72 6.76 -0.59 -8.62
C PRO A 72 7.69 -0.98 -7.45
N GLY A 73 8.18 -0.01 -6.70
CA GLY A 73 9.12 -0.20 -5.60
C GLY A 73 9.22 1.04 -4.70
N PRO A 74 10.22 1.07 -3.81
CA PRO A 74 10.44 2.20 -2.93
C PRO A 74 10.68 3.49 -3.73
N VAL A 75 9.95 4.53 -3.39
CA VAL A 75 10.10 5.84 -4.02
C VAL A 75 11.36 6.52 -3.51
N THR A 76 12.29 6.83 -4.40
CA THR A 76 13.58 7.44 -4.06
C THR A 76 13.64 8.93 -4.42
N SER A 77 12.82 9.38 -5.37
CA SER A 77 12.81 10.77 -5.81
C SER A 77 11.47 11.20 -6.41
N LEU A 78 11.14 12.49 -6.29
CA LEU A 78 9.95 13.08 -6.92
C LEU A 78 10.01 13.06 -8.47
N PRO A 79 11.16 13.32 -9.11
CA PRO A 79 11.25 13.20 -10.57
C PRO A 79 10.89 11.81 -11.09
N GLU A 80 11.26 10.76 -10.37
CA GLU A 80 10.89 9.37 -10.73
C GLU A 80 9.37 9.17 -10.69
N LEU A 81 8.69 9.70 -9.67
CA LEU A 81 7.24 9.66 -9.59
C LEU A 81 6.54 10.37 -10.73
N SER A 82 7.15 11.43 -11.30
CA SER A 82 6.58 12.15 -12.44
C SER A 82 6.50 11.30 -13.71
N LEU A 83 7.22 10.19 -13.77
CA LEU A 83 7.16 9.22 -14.87
C LEU A 83 6.04 8.19 -14.69
N ALA A 84 5.37 8.16 -13.55
CA ALA A 84 4.25 7.25 -13.32
C ALA A 84 3.10 7.55 -14.32
N PRO A 85 2.49 6.54 -14.95
CA PRO A 85 1.44 6.74 -15.96
C PRO A 85 0.21 7.50 -15.45
N VAL A 86 0.00 7.49 -14.12
CA VAL A 86 -1.12 8.17 -13.45
C VAL A 86 -0.84 9.66 -13.23
N HIS A 87 0.43 10.10 -13.30
CA HIS A 87 0.81 11.49 -13.14
C HIS A 87 0.69 12.23 -14.47
N ARG A 88 -0.22 13.19 -14.54
CA ARG A 88 -0.54 13.95 -15.77
C ARG A 88 0.07 15.34 -15.81
N ARG A 89 0.67 15.77 -14.71
CA ARG A 89 1.26 17.10 -14.53
C ARG A 89 2.77 17.03 -14.67
N GLY A 90 3.42 18.16 -14.96
CA GLY A 90 4.88 18.24 -14.92
C GLY A 90 5.43 18.03 -13.50
N HIS A 91 6.68 17.58 -13.38
CA HIS A 91 7.31 17.31 -12.08
C HIS A 91 7.29 18.50 -11.10
N GLY A 92 7.29 19.75 -11.61
CA GLY A 92 7.17 20.94 -10.78
C GLY A 92 5.87 20.99 -9.96
N ALA A 93 4.79 20.40 -10.45
CA ALA A 93 3.52 20.34 -9.72
C ALA A 93 3.60 19.49 -8.44
N MET A 94 4.46 18.48 -8.41
CA MET A 94 4.68 17.66 -7.20
C MET A 94 5.36 18.47 -6.09
N TYR A 95 6.37 19.26 -6.44
CA TYR A 95 7.04 20.15 -5.49
C TYR A 95 6.08 21.24 -4.97
N ASP A 96 5.27 21.80 -5.85
CA ASP A 96 4.27 22.80 -5.47
C ASP A 96 3.16 22.18 -4.59
N ALA A 97 2.74 20.94 -4.88
CA ALA A 97 1.80 20.20 -4.04
C ALA A 97 2.34 19.99 -2.63
N LEU A 98 3.61 19.59 -2.49
CA LEU A 98 4.24 19.38 -1.19
C LEU A 98 4.52 20.69 -0.45
N ALA A 99 4.90 21.74 -1.16
CA ALA A 99 5.22 23.03 -0.54
C ALA A 99 3.97 23.84 -0.15
N CYS A 100 2.91 23.77 -0.95
CA CYS A 100 1.73 24.64 -0.83
C CYS A 100 0.43 23.86 -0.61
N GLY A 101 0.45 22.54 -0.65
CA GLY A 101 -0.72 21.71 -0.42
C GLY A 101 -1.19 21.77 1.03
N GLN A 102 -2.48 21.57 1.24
CA GLN A 102 -3.06 21.51 2.58
C GLN A 102 -4.01 20.33 2.69
N VAL A 103 -3.93 19.67 3.83
CA VAL A 103 -4.76 18.52 4.20
C VAL A 103 -5.53 18.87 5.47
N GLU A 104 -6.83 18.66 5.47
CA GLU A 104 -7.65 18.75 6.68
C GLU A 104 -7.48 17.46 7.50
N PHE A 105 -6.56 17.50 8.44
CA PHE A 105 -6.17 16.31 9.21
C PHE A 105 -7.30 15.76 10.09
N ALA A 106 -8.21 16.60 10.57
CA ALA A 106 -9.34 16.13 11.39
C ALA A 106 -10.31 15.32 10.53
N ALA A 107 -10.62 15.80 9.32
CA ALA A 107 -11.43 15.08 8.36
C ALA A 107 -10.75 13.76 7.94
N LEU A 108 -9.45 13.80 7.60
CA LEU A 108 -8.69 12.62 7.19
C LEU A 108 -8.67 11.54 8.29
N ARG A 109 -8.43 11.93 9.54
CA ARG A 109 -8.48 10.99 10.68
C ARG A 109 -9.86 10.34 10.84
N LYS A 110 -10.92 11.12 10.63
CA LYS A 110 -12.29 10.61 10.67
C LYS A 110 -12.53 9.61 9.54
N THR A 111 -12.17 9.94 8.32
CA THR A 111 -12.27 9.03 7.16
C THR A 111 -11.54 7.71 7.42
N VAL A 112 -10.27 7.77 7.86
CA VAL A 112 -9.49 6.56 8.17
C VAL A 112 -10.13 5.75 9.30
N ALA A 113 -10.65 6.41 10.35
CA ALA A 113 -11.29 5.73 11.48
C ALA A 113 -12.60 5.03 11.10
N LEU A 114 -13.31 5.54 10.09
CA LEU A 114 -14.56 4.96 9.58
C LEU A 114 -14.34 3.92 8.48
N THR A 115 -13.14 3.85 7.90
CA THR A 115 -12.81 2.87 6.87
C THR A 115 -12.89 1.46 7.46
N ARG A 116 -13.58 0.57 6.74
CA ARG A 116 -13.68 -0.82 7.13
C ARG A 116 -12.34 -1.53 6.94
N LEU A 117 -11.72 -1.91 8.06
CA LEU A 117 -10.45 -2.64 8.05
C LEU A 117 -10.67 -4.15 8.02
N PRO A 118 -9.83 -4.90 7.28
CA PRO A 118 -9.91 -6.36 7.25
C PRO A 118 -9.66 -6.92 8.67
N ARG A 119 -10.46 -7.91 9.04
CA ARG A 119 -10.34 -8.63 10.31
C ARG A 119 -9.89 -10.05 10.04
N ASP A 120 -9.20 -10.63 11.01
CA ASP A 120 -8.85 -12.05 10.95
C ASP A 120 -10.09 -12.93 11.17
N GLU A 121 -9.92 -14.25 11.05
CA GLU A 121 -10.98 -15.25 11.23
C GLU A 121 -11.65 -15.19 12.61
N THR A 122 -10.99 -14.60 13.60
CA THR A 122 -11.51 -14.37 14.95
C THR A 122 -12.19 -13.03 15.14
N GLY A 123 -12.31 -12.21 14.07
CA GLY A 123 -12.90 -10.88 14.07
C GLY A 123 -11.98 -9.78 14.65
N ARG A 124 -10.70 -10.06 14.90
CA ARG A 124 -9.73 -9.13 15.45
C ARG A 124 -8.99 -8.36 14.36
N LEU A 125 -8.65 -7.12 14.66
CA LEU A 125 -7.71 -6.34 13.86
C LEU A 125 -6.28 -6.76 14.22
N ARG A 126 -5.46 -7.03 13.21
CA ARG A 126 -4.01 -7.23 13.38
C ARG A 126 -3.30 -5.95 13.01
N LEU A 127 -2.65 -5.35 13.99
CA LEU A 127 -1.85 -4.16 13.80
C LEU A 127 -0.36 -4.53 13.91
N ALA A 128 0.43 -4.10 12.95
CA ALA A 128 1.88 -4.12 13.04
C ALA A 128 2.35 -2.70 13.38
N VAL A 129 3.14 -2.58 14.44
CA VAL A 129 3.74 -1.32 14.83
C VAL A 129 5.24 -1.47 14.67
N ASP A 130 5.83 -0.60 13.87
CA ASP A 130 7.27 -0.47 13.71
C ASP A 130 7.70 0.94 14.07
N VAL A 131 8.90 1.09 14.62
CA VAL A 131 9.49 2.38 14.94
C VAL A 131 10.57 2.68 13.93
N THR A 132 10.29 3.58 13.02
CA THR A 132 11.27 4.09 12.06
C THR A 132 11.89 5.37 12.62
N VAL A 133 13.18 5.35 12.80
CA VAL A 133 13.93 6.55 13.18
C VAL A 133 14.07 7.45 11.96
N TRP A 134 13.58 8.68 12.07
CA TRP A 134 13.75 9.70 11.05
C TRP A 134 14.76 10.74 11.52
N PRO A 135 16.06 10.58 11.22
CA PRO A 135 17.06 11.55 11.61
C PRO A 135 16.84 12.87 10.87
N ARG A 136 16.75 13.96 11.62
CA ARG A 136 16.65 15.31 11.08
C ARG A 136 17.73 16.19 11.68
N PRO A 137 19.00 15.98 11.27
CA PRO A 137 20.14 16.69 11.84
C PRO A 137 20.08 18.21 11.61
N ASP A 138 19.36 18.63 10.58
CA ASP A 138 19.17 20.01 10.16
C ASP A 138 18.01 20.75 10.88
N ALA A 139 17.24 20.04 11.67
CA ALA A 139 16.03 20.60 12.31
C ALA A 139 16.30 21.02 13.77
N GLU A 140 17.24 21.92 14.02
CA GLU A 140 17.67 22.32 15.36
C GLU A 140 16.56 22.88 16.25
N CYS A 141 15.58 23.56 15.67
CA CYS A 141 14.50 24.24 16.38
C CYS A 141 13.16 23.53 16.35
N SER A 142 13.08 22.26 15.96
CA SER A 142 11.80 21.52 15.93
C SER A 142 11.26 21.31 17.34
N PRO A 143 10.02 21.73 17.65
CA PRO A 143 9.40 21.48 18.93
C PRO A 143 9.08 19.99 19.10
N GLY A 144 9.19 19.48 20.32
CA GLY A 144 8.89 18.07 20.63
C GLY A 144 9.91 17.06 20.14
N ARG A 145 11.09 17.52 19.77
CA ARG A 145 12.20 16.73 19.24
C ARG A 145 12.74 15.75 20.28
N SER A 146 12.90 14.50 19.91
CA SER A 146 13.57 13.47 20.68
C SER A 146 14.96 13.17 20.10
N HIS A 147 15.80 12.54 20.89
CA HIS A 147 17.12 12.09 20.44
C HIS A 147 17.11 10.57 20.30
N CYS A 148 17.50 10.08 19.15
CA CYS A 148 17.69 8.66 18.95
C CYS A 148 19.16 8.27 19.18
N HIS A 149 19.38 7.30 20.05
CA HIS A 149 20.67 6.69 20.27
C HIS A 149 20.77 5.43 19.41
N GLN A 150 21.20 5.58 18.16
CA GLN A 150 21.47 4.42 17.32
C GLN A 150 22.93 4.00 17.53
N PRO A 151 23.20 2.73 17.93
CA PRO A 151 24.56 2.23 17.91
C PRO A 151 25.03 2.16 16.46
N CYS A 152 25.95 3.03 16.08
CA CYS A 152 26.55 2.98 14.75
C CYS A 152 27.30 1.66 14.57
N ARG A 153 26.90 0.85 13.60
CA ARG A 153 27.58 -0.40 13.24
C ARG A 153 29.02 -0.19 12.73
N CYS A 154 29.39 1.04 12.42
CA CYS A 154 30.59 1.34 11.66
C CYS A 154 31.81 1.75 12.47
N ASN A 155 31.77 1.92 13.78
CA ASN A 155 32.99 2.24 14.54
C ASN A 155 32.83 2.41 16.08
N GLY A 156 31.77 1.87 16.68
CA GLY A 156 31.63 1.95 18.15
C GLY A 156 31.37 3.37 18.70
N THR A 157 31.28 4.37 17.86
CA THR A 157 30.98 5.75 18.25
C THR A 157 29.45 5.91 18.34
N ARG A 158 28.96 6.17 19.54
CA ARG A 158 27.54 6.53 19.75
C ARG A 158 27.30 7.89 19.09
N GLN A 159 26.62 7.87 17.97
CA GLN A 159 26.14 9.10 17.33
C GLN A 159 24.76 9.41 17.86
N THR A 160 24.60 10.52 18.56
CA THR A 160 23.29 11.03 18.97
C THR A 160 22.71 11.81 17.78
N ILE A 161 21.69 11.27 17.17
CA ILE A 161 21.01 11.91 16.03
C ILE A 161 19.70 12.49 16.55
N PRO A 162 19.42 13.78 16.31
CA PRO A 162 18.12 14.37 16.59
C PRO A 162 17.04 13.70 15.75
N GLY A 163 15.97 13.23 16.37
CA GLY A 163 14.81 12.62 15.71
C GLY A 163 13.61 13.52 15.69
#